data_101d55bf00aadebb847963be9b49fed2
#
_entry.id   101d55bf00aadebb847963be9b49fed2
#
_cell.length_a   1.000
_cell.length_b   1.000
_cell.length_c   1.000
_cell.angle_alpha   90.00
_cell.angle_beta   90.00
_cell.angle_gamma   90.00
#
_symmetry.space_group_name_H-M   'P 1'
#
loop_
_entity.id
_entity.type
_entity.pdbx_description
1 polymer ?
#
loop_
_entity_poly.entity_id
_entity_poly.type
_entity_poly.pdbx_seq_one_letter_code
_entity_poly.pdbx_strand_id
1 'polypeptide(L)'
;MTSADHQGAHAAPKSGSGLDYRTAGVDIEAGDALVEMIKPLAKATSRSGVMGGLGGFGALFDLKAAGFTDPVLVSTTDGVGTKLKIAIETGLHDTVGIDLVAMCVNDLVVQGAEPLFFLDYFATGKLSVEQARSVIAGIASGCLESGCALVGGETAEMPGMYAEGDYDLAGFSVGAAERGNLLPLPIVAGDAILGLASVGVHSNGFSLVRRIVQASGLKWTDPAPFAPDQTLGQALMTPTRIYVRSMLALHRAGLLKAAAHITGGGLPGNLPRVLPDGFSANLTTGWPMPAVFGWLARTGGVEAAEMLRVFNCGVGMAVVVSDAEAAIRVLEEAGETVSRIGMIEAAEGPASVRVAPPAGWLA
;
A
#
# COMPACT_ATOMS: atom_id res chain seq x y z
N MET A 1 30.96 40.83 26.88
CA MET A 1 29.79 41.67 27.20
C MET A 1 28.79 41.44 26.12
N THR A 2 27.63 40.86 26.29
CA THR A 2 26.82 40.39 27.41
C THR A 2 26.02 39.20 26.89
N SER A 3 26.00 38.11 27.66
CA SER A 3 25.13 36.96 27.51
C SER A 3 23.65 37.37 27.70
N ALA A 4 22.76 36.89 26.87
CA ALA A 4 21.32 36.92 27.13
C ALA A 4 20.85 35.50 27.29
N ASP A 5 20.65 35.11 28.54
CA ASP A 5 19.97 33.91 28.98
C ASP A 5 18.50 33.93 28.53
N HIS A 6 18.07 32.97 27.71
CA HIS A 6 16.68 32.63 27.52
C HIS A 6 16.34 31.43 28.42
N GLN A 7 16.13 31.70 29.69
CA GLN A 7 15.41 30.79 30.60
C GLN A 7 13.92 30.92 30.32
N GLY A 8 13.38 30.00 29.55
CA GLY A 8 11.94 29.73 29.50
C GLY A 8 11.49 29.20 30.86
N ALA A 9 10.79 30.05 31.62
CA ALA A 9 10.18 29.65 32.89
C ALA A 9 9.10 28.63 32.64
N HIS A 10 9.35 27.37 32.95
CA HIS A 10 8.31 26.35 33.12
C HIS A 10 7.50 26.78 34.36
N ALA A 11 6.24 27.18 34.17
CA ALA A 11 5.31 27.46 35.26
C ALA A 11 5.14 26.17 36.10
N ALA A 12 5.44 26.24 37.37
CA ALA A 12 5.19 25.16 38.30
C ALA A 12 3.68 24.82 38.37
N PRO A 13 3.30 23.53 38.42
CA PRO A 13 1.90 23.14 38.50
C PRO A 13 1.25 23.67 39.78
N LYS A 14 0.02 24.15 39.66
CA LYS A 14 -0.79 24.62 40.81
C LYS A 14 -0.98 23.46 41.77
N SER A 15 -0.72 23.72 43.08
CA SER A 15 -0.89 22.76 44.17
C SER A 15 -2.33 22.21 44.23
N GLY A 16 -2.50 20.91 43.92
CA GLY A 16 -3.79 20.26 44.07
C GLY A 16 -4.03 18.99 43.24
N SER A 17 -3.38 18.80 42.10
CA SER A 17 -3.47 17.54 41.31
C SER A 17 -2.08 16.93 41.16
N GLY A 18 -1.91 15.70 41.63
CA GLY A 18 -0.70 14.91 41.30
C GLY A 18 -0.56 14.76 39.79
N LEU A 19 0.66 14.40 39.32
CA LEU A 19 0.86 14.01 37.92
C LEU A 19 0.02 12.76 37.62
N ASP A 20 -0.73 12.80 36.53
CA ASP A 20 -1.50 11.67 36.02
C ASP A 20 -1.15 11.41 34.52
N TYR A 21 -1.68 10.33 33.97
CA TYR A 21 -1.38 9.91 32.60
C TYR A 21 -1.93 10.89 31.56
N ARG A 22 -3.09 11.52 31.83
CA ARG A 22 -3.70 12.55 30.98
C ARG A 22 -2.84 13.83 30.95
N THR A 23 -2.34 14.29 32.09
CA THR A 23 -1.42 15.44 32.14
C THR A 23 -0.05 15.14 31.54
N ALA A 24 0.32 13.84 31.43
CA ALA A 24 1.50 13.38 30.69
C ALA A 24 1.26 13.26 29.17
N GLY A 25 0.02 13.50 28.70
CA GLY A 25 -0.34 13.54 27.27
C GLY A 25 -0.94 12.25 26.71
N VAL A 26 -1.40 11.30 27.57
CA VAL A 26 -2.06 10.06 27.16
C VAL A 26 -3.46 9.98 27.75
N ASP A 27 -4.49 9.84 26.88
CA ASP A 27 -5.90 9.78 27.25
C ASP A 27 -6.47 8.36 27.07
N ILE A 28 -6.48 7.58 28.16
CA ILE A 28 -7.02 6.21 28.17
C ILE A 28 -8.49 6.17 27.75
N GLU A 29 -9.32 7.15 28.21
CA GLU A 29 -10.75 7.18 27.89
C GLU A 29 -10.98 7.40 26.38
N ALA A 30 -10.13 8.21 25.72
CA ALA A 30 -10.16 8.40 24.28
C ALA A 30 -9.79 7.10 23.53
N GLY A 31 -8.81 6.36 24.04
CA GLY A 31 -8.45 5.04 23.51
C GLY A 31 -9.59 4.04 23.61
N ASP A 32 -10.23 3.92 24.79
CA ASP A 32 -11.38 3.05 25.00
C ASP A 32 -12.57 3.42 24.11
N ALA A 33 -12.84 4.72 23.95
CA ALA A 33 -13.89 5.21 23.06
C ALA A 33 -13.62 4.84 21.59
N LEU A 34 -12.37 4.97 21.13
CA LEU A 34 -11.97 4.54 19.79
C LEU A 34 -12.22 3.04 19.59
N VAL A 35 -11.80 2.20 20.54
CA VAL A 35 -12.00 0.74 20.45
C VAL A 35 -13.48 0.40 20.30
N GLU A 36 -14.38 1.01 21.07
CA GLU A 36 -15.82 0.77 20.92
C GLU A 36 -16.35 1.19 19.52
N MET A 37 -15.85 2.29 18.97
CA MET A 37 -16.27 2.78 17.65
C MET A 37 -15.76 1.91 16.50
N ILE A 38 -14.61 1.23 16.63
CA ILE A 38 -14.04 0.41 15.56
C ILE A 38 -14.48 -1.07 15.61
N LYS A 39 -15.01 -1.57 16.73
CA LYS A 39 -15.54 -2.94 16.83
C LYS A 39 -16.52 -3.33 15.72
N PRO A 40 -17.52 -2.50 15.34
CA PRO A 40 -18.41 -2.82 14.23
C PRO A 40 -17.68 -2.91 12.89
N LEU A 41 -16.68 -2.05 12.66
CA LEU A 41 -15.88 -2.04 11.43
C LEU A 41 -15.06 -3.33 11.30
N ALA A 42 -14.35 -3.72 12.35
CA ALA A 42 -13.60 -4.98 12.38
C ALA A 42 -14.53 -6.19 12.23
N LYS A 43 -15.68 -6.20 12.92
CA LYS A 43 -16.68 -7.28 12.80
C LYS A 43 -17.20 -7.45 11.37
N ALA A 44 -17.37 -6.36 10.62
CA ALA A 44 -17.83 -6.41 9.24
C ALA A 44 -16.86 -7.13 8.31
N THR A 45 -15.56 -7.16 8.63
CA THR A 45 -14.52 -7.86 7.85
C THR A 45 -14.38 -9.33 8.20
N SER A 46 -15.16 -9.86 9.18
CA SER A 46 -15.03 -11.23 9.66
C SER A 46 -15.24 -12.25 8.55
N ARG A 47 -14.44 -13.32 8.58
CA ARG A 47 -14.48 -14.41 7.61
C ARG A 47 -14.34 -15.76 8.32
N SER A 48 -14.51 -16.85 7.55
CA SER A 48 -14.24 -18.21 8.04
C SER A 48 -12.80 -18.33 8.53
N GLY A 49 -12.62 -18.94 9.69
CA GLY A 49 -11.34 -19.09 10.38
C GLY A 49 -11.12 -18.10 11.53
N VAL A 50 -11.79 -16.95 11.53
CA VAL A 50 -11.66 -15.98 12.65
C VAL A 50 -12.29 -16.57 13.92
N MET A 51 -11.52 -16.59 15.02
CA MET A 51 -11.95 -17.06 16.34
C MET A 51 -11.93 -15.91 17.34
N GLY A 52 -13.11 -15.42 17.73
CA GLY A 52 -13.22 -14.31 18.70
C GLY A 52 -13.43 -12.95 18.04
N GLY A 53 -13.04 -11.88 18.74
CA GLY A 53 -13.19 -10.48 18.31
C GLY A 53 -12.13 -9.59 18.94
N LEU A 54 -12.22 -8.25 18.73
CA LEU A 54 -11.31 -7.27 19.31
C LEU A 54 -11.40 -7.25 20.84
N GLY A 55 -10.27 -7.00 21.51
CA GLY A 55 -10.17 -6.81 22.98
C GLY A 55 -9.44 -7.92 23.72
N GLY A 56 -8.95 -8.96 23.03
CA GLY A 56 -8.03 -9.95 23.61
C GLY A 56 -6.57 -9.54 23.43
N PHE A 57 -5.64 -10.26 24.11
CA PHE A 57 -4.20 -10.04 23.94
C PHE A 57 -3.68 -10.47 22.56
N GLY A 58 -4.45 -11.25 21.81
CA GLY A 58 -4.09 -11.71 20.47
C GLY A 58 -5.32 -12.24 19.74
N ALA A 59 -5.20 -12.31 18.43
CA ALA A 59 -6.22 -12.88 17.56
C ALA A 59 -5.93 -14.35 17.26
N LEU A 60 -6.97 -15.17 17.25
CA LEU A 60 -6.91 -16.57 16.88
C LEU A 60 -7.51 -16.77 15.50
N PHE A 61 -6.86 -17.62 14.68
CA PHE A 61 -7.34 -17.95 13.35
C PHE A 61 -7.19 -19.45 13.07
N ASP A 62 -8.28 -20.11 12.70
CA ASP A 62 -8.32 -21.54 12.39
C ASP A 62 -8.17 -21.74 10.87
N LEU A 63 -7.00 -22.17 10.43
CA LEU A 63 -6.69 -22.46 9.03
C LEU A 63 -7.55 -23.58 8.45
N LYS A 64 -7.90 -24.57 9.24
CA LYS A 64 -8.74 -25.68 8.81
C LYS A 64 -10.19 -25.21 8.56
N ALA A 65 -10.72 -24.38 9.44
CA ALA A 65 -12.03 -23.75 9.24
C ALA A 65 -12.05 -22.80 8.03
N ALA A 66 -10.90 -22.23 7.67
CA ALA A 66 -10.72 -21.43 6.45
C ALA A 66 -10.54 -22.26 5.17
N GLY A 67 -10.50 -23.61 5.28
CA GLY A 67 -10.47 -24.53 4.14
C GLY A 67 -9.10 -25.05 3.72
N PHE A 68 -8.04 -24.76 4.48
CA PHE A 68 -6.69 -25.22 4.18
C PHE A 68 -6.43 -26.63 4.70
N THR A 69 -5.62 -27.39 3.96
CA THR A 69 -5.23 -28.77 4.27
C THR A 69 -3.76 -28.90 4.66
N ASP A 70 -2.85 -28.38 3.86
CA ASP A 70 -1.40 -28.33 4.12
C ASP A 70 -0.86 -26.91 3.85
N PRO A 71 -1.29 -25.89 4.63
CA PRO A 71 -0.95 -24.52 4.37
C PRO A 71 0.49 -24.17 4.73
N VAL A 72 1.08 -23.30 3.90
CA VAL A 72 2.25 -22.48 4.24
C VAL A 72 1.77 -21.08 4.54
N LEU A 73 2.16 -20.53 5.69
CA LEU A 73 1.87 -19.16 6.06
C LEU A 73 2.83 -18.20 5.36
N VAL A 74 2.28 -17.11 4.86
CA VAL A 74 3.03 -15.97 4.32
C VAL A 74 2.65 -14.75 5.14
N SER A 75 3.64 -13.95 5.53
CA SER A 75 3.41 -12.72 6.28
C SER A 75 4.11 -11.54 5.61
N THR A 76 3.47 -10.39 5.68
CA THR A 76 3.99 -9.14 5.16
C THR A 76 3.78 -8.02 6.16
N THR A 77 4.65 -7.01 6.11
CA THR A 77 4.48 -5.77 6.87
C THR A 77 4.88 -4.60 5.98
N ASP A 78 4.11 -3.54 6.05
CA ASP A 78 4.38 -2.30 5.30
C ASP A 78 3.73 -1.11 6.00
N GLY A 79 4.05 0.10 5.53
CA GLY A 79 3.46 1.36 5.93
C GLY A 79 2.86 2.12 4.74
N VAL A 80 2.35 3.31 4.99
CA VAL A 80 1.85 4.21 3.93
C VAL A 80 2.95 5.16 3.46
N GLY A 81 3.88 5.49 4.32
CA GLY A 81 4.96 6.41 4.04
C GLY A 81 4.51 7.88 3.98
N THR A 82 5.24 8.72 3.25
CA THR A 82 5.06 10.17 3.28
C THR A 82 3.80 10.70 2.57
N LYS A 83 2.97 9.82 1.99
CA LYS A 83 1.60 10.13 1.57
C LYS A 83 0.77 10.60 2.77
N LEU A 84 1.05 10.08 3.99
CA LEU A 84 0.41 10.52 5.23
C LEU A 84 0.53 12.03 5.47
N LYS A 85 1.62 12.67 5.05
CA LYS A 85 1.75 14.13 5.19
C LYS A 85 0.72 14.89 4.37
N ILE A 86 0.32 14.37 3.21
CA ILE A 86 -0.78 14.98 2.43
C ILE A 86 -2.10 14.77 3.15
N ALA A 87 -2.36 13.57 3.68
CA ALA A 87 -3.57 13.29 4.49
C ALA A 87 -3.69 14.26 5.67
N ILE A 88 -2.60 14.48 6.40
CA ILE A 88 -2.54 15.39 7.56
C ILE A 88 -2.79 16.84 7.14
N GLU A 89 -2.14 17.30 6.06
CA GLU A 89 -2.25 18.68 5.58
C GLU A 89 -3.61 19.00 4.93
N THR A 90 -4.30 17.98 4.41
CA THR A 90 -5.59 18.12 3.71
C THR A 90 -6.81 17.72 4.54
N GLY A 91 -6.60 16.97 5.63
CA GLY A 91 -7.69 16.34 6.39
C GLY A 91 -8.33 15.13 5.70
N LEU A 92 -7.73 14.58 4.63
CA LEU A 92 -8.23 13.43 3.88
C LEU A 92 -7.63 12.13 4.46
N HIS A 93 -8.27 11.58 5.48
CA HIS A 93 -7.76 10.42 6.23
C HIS A 93 -8.39 9.08 5.84
N ASP A 94 -9.50 9.09 5.11
CA ASP A 94 -10.35 7.93 4.84
C ASP A 94 -9.74 6.93 3.85
N THR A 95 -8.78 7.36 2.99
CA THR A 95 -8.19 6.50 1.98
C THR A 95 -6.86 5.87 2.37
N VAL A 96 -6.11 6.47 3.32
CA VAL A 96 -4.77 5.97 3.69
C VAL A 96 -4.80 4.59 4.37
N GLY A 97 -5.93 4.24 5.01
CA GLY A 97 -6.13 2.89 5.53
C GLY A 97 -6.24 1.84 4.42
N ILE A 98 -6.84 2.20 3.27
CA ILE A 98 -6.87 1.34 2.08
C ILE A 98 -5.45 1.16 1.54
N ASP A 99 -4.66 2.25 1.46
CA ASP A 99 -3.25 2.17 1.06
C ASP A 99 -2.48 1.18 1.95
N LEU A 100 -2.63 1.28 3.28
CA LEU A 100 -1.95 0.41 4.22
C LEU A 100 -2.24 -1.07 3.97
N VAL A 101 -3.53 -1.41 3.82
CA VAL A 101 -3.95 -2.79 3.53
C VAL A 101 -3.43 -3.24 2.18
N ALA A 102 -3.58 -2.40 1.14
CA ALA A 102 -3.15 -2.73 -0.22
C ALA A 102 -1.66 -3.04 -0.30
N MET A 103 -0.80 -2.25 0.38
CA MET A 103 0.64 -2.49 0.41
C MET A 103 0.97 -3.87 0.99
N CYS A 104 0.28 -4.29 2.04
CA CYS A 104 0.50 -5.60 2.66
C CYS A 104 -0.11 -6.75 1.85
N VAL A 105 -1.40 -6.67 1.47
CA VAL A 105 -2.09 -7.82 0.87
C VAL A 105 -1.68 -8.08 -0.58
N ASN A 106 -1.27 -7.04 -1.33
CA ASN A 106 -0.70 -7.23 -2.66
C ASN A 106 0.62 -8.00 -2.60
N ASP A 107 1.42 -7.78 -1.55
CA ASP A 107 2.67 -8.53 -1.33
C ASP A 107 2.43 -9.98 -0.88
N LEU A 108 1.29 -10.28 -0.24
CA LEU A 108 0.88 -11.66 0.04
C LEU A 108 0.53 -12.40 -1.25
N VAL A 109 -0.31 -11.78 -2.08
CA VAL A 109 -0.87 -12.48 -3.25
C VAL A 109 0.17 -12.73 -4.34
N VAL A 110 1.26 -11.97 -4.41
CA VAL A 110 2.38 -12.25 -5.33
C VAL A 110 3.18 -13.50 -4.94
N GLN A 111 3.01 -13.99 -3.71
CA GLN A 111 3.55 -15.28 -3.25
C GLN A 111 2.57 -16.45 -3.50
N GLY A 112 1.39 -16.18 -4.07
CA GLY A 112 0.32 -17.16 -4.24
C GLY A 112 -0.55 -17.35 -2.99
N ALA A 113 -0.37 -16.51 -1.96
CA ALA A 113 -1.09 -16.62 -0.69
C ALA A 113 -2.42 -15.84 -0.72
N GLU A 114 -3.47 -16.46 -0.20
CA GLU A 114 -4.74 -15.81 0.09
C GLU A 114 -4.62 -15.03 1.40
N PRO A 115 -4.87 -13.69 1.42
CA PRO A 115 -4.88 -12.92 2.67
C PRO A 115 -5.96 -13.43 3.63
N LEU A 116 -5.58 -13.65 4.89
CA LEU A 116 -6.47 -14.21 5.91
C LEU A 116 -6.87 -13.18 6.95
N PHE A 117 -5.88 -12.52 7.54
CA PHE A 117 -6.13 -11.50 8.57
C PHE A 117 -5.08 -10.39 8.55
N PHE A 118 -5.48 -9.27 9.11
CA PHE A 118 -4.73 -8.03 9.17
C PHE A 118 -4.72 -7.46 10.60
N LEU A 119 -3.59 -6.87 10.97
CA LEU A 119 -3.42 -6.06 12.17
C LEU A 119 -2.78 -4.73 11.78
N ASP A 120 -3.17 -3.66 12.47
CA ASP A 120 -2.59 -2.33 12.26
C ASP A 120 -1.90 -1.82 13.54
N TYR A 121 -0.98 -0.89 13.33
CA TYR A 121 -0.38 -0.07 14.37
C TYR A 121 -0.57 1.40 14.00
N PHE A 122 -1.33 2.12 14.81
CA PHE A 122 -1.58 3.55 14.68
C PHE A 122 -0.82 4.28 15.77
N ALA A 123 0.20 5.06 15.42
CA ALA A 123 1.01 5.84 16.34
C ALA A 123 0.80 7.34 16.11
N THR A 124 0.57 8.11 17.17
CA THR A 124 0.32 9.54 17.06
C THR A 124 0.90 10.31 18.27
N GLY A 125 1.11 11.62 18.09
CA GLY A 125 1.51 12.48 19.21
C GLY A 125 0.40 12.73 20.21
N LYS A 126 -0.85 12.85 19.72
CA LYS A 126 -2.07 13.00 20.52
C LYS A 126 -3.23 12.40 19.74
N LEU A 127 -4.00 11.55 20.40
CA LEU A 127 -5.11 10.83 19.75
C LEU A 127 -6.28 11.79 19.44
N SER A 128 -6.60 11.86 18.14
CA SER A 128 -7.89 12.35 17.66
C SER A 128 -8.75 11.14 17.30
N VAL A 129 -9.79 10.89 18.08
CA VAL A 129 -10.67 9.71 17.91
C VAL A 129 -11.32 9.71 16.53
N GLU A 130 -11.75 10.86 16.02
CA GLU A 130 -12.36 10.95 14.68
C GLU A 130 -11.37 10.68 13.57
N GLN A 131 -10.15 11.21 13.65
CA GLN A 131 -9.08 10.97 12.69
C GLN A 131 -8.71 9.47 12.67
N ALA A 132 -8.45 8.88 13.84
CA ALA A 132 -8.12 7.46 13.94
C ALA A 132 -9.26 6.57 13.44
N ARG A 133 -10.52 6.87 13.80
CA ARG A 133 -11.69 6.17 13.27
C ARG A 133 -11.77 6.24 11.76
N SER A 134 -11.50 7.40 11.14
CA SER A 134 -11.51 7.56 9.67
C SER A 134 -10.44 6.67 9.01
N VAL A 135 -9.22 6.66 9.55
CA VAL A 135 -8.14 5.79 9.07
C VAL A 135 -8.52 4.31 9.20
N ILE A 136 -9.04 3.89 10.38
CA ILE A 136 -9.41 2.49 10.61
C ILE A 136 -10.62 2.07 9.76
N ALA A 137 -11.53 3.00 9.42
CA ALA A 137 -12.59 2.73 8.46
C ALA A 137 -12.02 2.44 7.06
N GLY A 138 -10.99 3.17 6.65
CA GLY A 138 -10.23 2.87 5.43
C GLY A 138 -9.56 1.50 5.48
N ILE A 139 -8.93 1.13 6.61
CA ILE A 139 -8.35 -0.21 6.81
C ILE A 139 -9.43 -1.29 6.67
N ALA A 140 -10.58 -1.13 7.34
CA ALA A 140 -11.69 -2.08 7.23
C ALA A 140 -12.20 -2.20 5.79
N SER A 141 -12.28 -1.09 5.04
CA SER A 141 -12.66 -1.09 3.63
C SER A 141 -11.67 -1.89 2.77
N GLY A 142 -10.37 -1.68 2.95
CA GLY A 142 -9.33 -2.45 2.27
C GLY A 142 -9.37 -3.95 2.64
N CYS A 143 -9.65 -4.26 3.90
CA CYS A 143 -9.84 -5.65 4.35
C CYS A 143 -11.05 -6.31 3.69
N LEU A 144 -12.18 -5.62 3.59
CA LEU A 144 -13.38 -6.11 2.88
C LEU A 144 -13.10 -6.34 1.40
N GLU A 145 -12.40 -5.42 0.74
CA GLU A 145 -12.06 -5.54 -0.67
C GLU A 145 -11.14 -6.74 -0.93
N SER A 146 -10.13 -6.94 -0.08
CA SER A 146 -9.19 -8.06 -0.20
C SER A 146 -9.73 -9.40 0.32
N GLY A 147 -10.86 -9.41 1.04
CA GLY A 147 -11.39 -10.60 1.71
C GLY A 147 -10.60 -11.00 2.95
N CYS A 148 -9.84 -10.08 3.54
CA CYS A 148 -9.01 -10.24 4.73
C CYS A 148 -9.79 -9.78 5.97
N ALA A 149 -9.59 -10.41 7.13
CA ALA A 149 -10.25 -9.99 8.37
C ALA A 149 -9.37 -9.03 9.18
N LEU A 150 -9.89 -7.87 9.56
CA LEU A 150 -9.26 -7.01 10.57
C LEU A 150 -9.51 -7.63 11.96
N VAL A 151 -8.48 -8.25 12.53
CA VAL A 151 -8.63 -9.07 13.76
C VAL A 151 -8.02 -8.42 14.99
N GLY A 152 -7.28 -7.33 14.85
CA GLY A 152 -6.62 -6.63 15.94
C GLY A 152 -5.83 -5.44 15.44
N GLY A 153 -5.18 -4.79 16.36
CA GLY A 153 -4.30 -3.65 16.13
C GLY A 153 -3.86 -3.03 17.43
N GLU A 154 -3.11 -1.95 17.35
CA GLU A 154 -2.64 -1.17 18.49
C GLU A 154 -2.77 0.32 18.16
N THR A 155 -3.19 1.11 19.14
CA THR A 155 -3.19 2.57 19.06
C THR A 155 -2.31 3.13 20.15
N ALA A 156 -1.26 3.87 19.79
CA ALA A 156 -0.29 4.41 20.72
C ALA A 156 -0.25 5.94 20.67
N GLU A 157 -0.50 6.58 21.81
CA GLU A 157 -0.16 7.98 21.99
C GLU A 157 1.29 8.10 22.47
N MET A 158 2.11 8.80 21.70
CA MET A 158 3.54 8.99 21.96
C MET A 158 3.89 10.48 21.96
N PRO A 159 3.48 11.23 22.99
CA PRO A 159 3.77 12.66 23.10
C PRO A 159 5.29 12.91 23.10
N GLY A 160 5.74 13.84 22.28
CA GLY A 160 7.15 14.16 22.11
C GLY A 160 7.89 13.32 21.07
N MET A 161 7.37 12.18 20.61
CA MET A 161 7.87 11.46 19.44
C MET A 161 7.21 11.95 18.14
N TYR A 162 5.89 12.14 18.15
CA TYR A 162 5.13 12.75 17.07
C TYR A 162 4.63 14.13 17.48
N ALA A 163 4.52 15.05 16.52
CA ALA A 163 3.87 16.33 16.74
C ALA A 163 2.35 16.12 16.90
N GLU A 164 1.66 17.08 17.51
CA GLU A 164 0.19 17.07 17.58
C GLU A 164 -0.39 17.08 16.16
N GLY A 165 -1.31 16.16 15.86
CA GLY A 165 -1.91 15.96 14.55
C GLY A 165 -1.11 15.07 13.59
N ASP A 166 0.16 14.79 13.86
CA ASP A 166 0.94 13.82 13.11
C ASP A 166 0.65 12.40 13.58
N TYR A 167 0.64 11.45 12.63
CA TYR A 167 0.52 10.03 12.93
C TYR A 167 1.32 9.20 11.92
N ASP A 168 1.62 7.97 12.29
CA ASP A 168 2.22 6.95 11.43
C ASP A 168 1.41 5.66 11.48
N LEU A 169 1.51 4.87 10.42
CA LEU A 169 0.77 3.63 10.23
C LEU A 169 1.71 2.51 9.86
N ALA A 170 1.57 1.37 10.52
CA ALA A 170 2.15 0.11 10.07
C ALA A 170 1.08 -0.96 9.99
N GLY A 171 1.12 -1.77 8.95
CA GLY A 171 0.25 -2.91 8.72
C GLY A 171 1.03 -4.21 8.82
N PHE A 172 0.38 -5.23 9.33
CA PHE A 172 0.85 -6.60 9.34
C PHE A 172 -0.26 -7.51 8.83
N SER A 173 0.03 -8.25 7.77
CA SER A 173 -0.92 -9.17 7.15
C SER A 173 -0.37 -10.58 7.13
N VAL A 174 -1.25 -11.55 7.35
CA VAL A 174 -0.94 -12.96 7.21
C VAL A 174 -1.89 -13.58 6.21
N GLY A 175 -1.30 -14.33 5.28
CA GLY A 175 -2.00 -15.15 4.31
C GLY A 175 -1.52 -16.58 4.36
N ALA A 176 -2.17 -17.44 3.58
CA ALA A 176 -1.76 -18.82 3.41
C ALA A 176 -1.92 -19.27 1.96
N ALA A 177 -1.07 -20.19 1.55
CA ALA A 177 -1.18 -20.96 0.33
C ALA A 177 -1.01 -22.43 0.63
N GLU A 178 -1.67 -23.32 -0.12
CA GLU A 178 -1.33 -24.74 -0.08
C GLU A 178 0.11 -24.94 -0.56
N ARG A 179 0.85 -25.85 0.06
CA ARG A 179 2.28 -26.06 -0.16
C ARG A 179 2.67 -26.22 -1.63
N GLY A 180 1.82 -26.83 -2.43
CA GLY A 180 2.06 -27.03 -3.87
C GLY A 180 1.73 -25.83 -4.75
N ASN A 181 1.18 -24.74 -4.20
CA ASN A 181 0.65 -23.60 -4.94
C ASN A 181 1.42 -22.30 -4.71
N LEU A 182 2.60 -22.37 -4.08
CA LEU A 182 3.45 -21.19 -3.87
C LEU A 182 4.04 -20.68 -5.19
N LEU A 183 4.16 -19.36 -5.32
CA LEU A 183 4.83 -18.69 -6.42
C LEU A 183 6.29 -18.34 -6.04
N PRO A 184 7.23 -18.25 -7.01
CA PRO A 184 7.02 -18.46 -8.44
C PRO A 184 6.98 -19.94 -8.85
N LEU A 185 6.20 -20.25 -9.88
CA LEU A 185 6.25 -21.52 -10.60
C LEU A 185 7.36 -21.48 -11.68
N PRO A 186 7.70 -22.62 -12.32
CA PRO A 186 8.73 -22.64 -13.37
C PRO A 186 8.43 -21.69 -14.53
N ILE A 187 9.35 -20.76 -14.76
CA ILE A 187 9.32 -19.75 -15.82
C ILE A 187 10.17 -20.27 -17.01
N VAL A 188 9.74 -19.99 -18.23
CA VAL A 188 10.46 -20.33 -19.44
C VAL A 188 10.54 -19.13 -20.39
N ALA A 189 11.52 -19.13 -21.29
CA ALA A 189 11.58 -18.13 -22.34
C ALA A 189 10.34 -18.21 -23.24
N GLY A 190 9.77 -17.06 -23.58
CA GLY A 190 8.51 -16.95 -24.32
C GLY A 190 7.27 -16.75 -23.43
N ASP A 191 7.36 -16.97 -22.12
CA ASP A 191 6.27 -16.62 -21.21
C ASP A 191 5.95 -15.12 -21.35
N ALA A 192 4.66 -14.80 -21.39
CA ALA A 192 4.21 -13.43 -21.55
C ALA A 192 4.23 -12.66 -20.22
N ILE A 193 4.49 -11.36 -20.30
CA ILE A 193 4.39 -10.45 -19.18
C ILE A 193 3.19 -9.53 -19.42
N LEU A 194 2.23 -9.58 -18.50
CA LEU A 194 1.08 -8.68 -18.49
C LEU A 194 1.23 -7.66 -17.37
N GLY A 195 0.80 -6.42 -17.65
CA GLY A 195 0.70 -5.34 -16.68
C GLY A 195 -0.76 -5.06 -16.34
N LEU A 196 -1.10 -5.06 -15.06
CA LEU A 196 -2.39 -4.62 -14.56
C LEU A 196 -2.28 -3.13 -14.23
N ALA A 197 -3.24 -2.36 -14.74
CA ALA A 197 -3.21 -0.90 -14.62
C ALA A 197 -3.20 -0.43 -13.16
N SER A 198 -2.39 0.57 -12.87
CA SER A 198 -2.50 1.37 -11.65
C SER A 198 -3.56 2.47 -11.81
N VAL A 199 -4.10 2.93 -10.70
CA VAL A 199 -5.06 4.06 -10.67
C VAL A 199 -4.37 5.41 -10.39
N GLY A 200 -3.05 5.43 -10.34
CA GLY A 200 -2.23 6.60 -10.04
C GLY A 200 -0.92 6.23 -9.36
N VAL A 201 -0.43 7.14 -8.53
CA VAL A 201 0.88 6.99 -7.84
C VAL A 201 0.90 5.81 -6.85
N HIS A 202 -0.29 5.40 -6.36
CA HIS A 202 -0.45 4.45 -5.27
C HIS A 202 0.10 5.01 -3.95
N SER A 203 1.04 4.29 -3.29
CA SER A 203 1.60 4.73 -2.01
C SER A 203 3.13 4.88 -2.04
N ASN A 204 3.74 4.96 -3.22
CA ASN A 204 5.19 5.04 -3.37
C ASN A 204 5.63 6.36 -4.03
N GLY A 205 6.85 6.83 -3.72
CA GLY A 205 7.43 8.02 -4.33
C GLY A 205 6.91 9.36 -3.80
N PHE A 206 6.10 9.39 -2.75
CA PHE A 206 5.45 10.60 -2.24
C PHE A 206 6.40 11.66 -1.69
N SER A 207 7.61 11.31 -1.29
CA SER A 207 8.64 12.31 -0.95
C SER A 207 8.99 13.16 -2.17
N LEU A 208 9.13 12.55 -3.35
CA LEU A 208 9.36 13.26 -4.62
C LEU A 208 8.11 14.02 -5.07
N VAL A 209 6.92 13.39 -5.02
CA VAL A 209 5.63 14.05 -5.34
C VAL A 209 5.47 15.36 -4.56
N ARG A 210 5.65 15.32 -3.24
CA ARG A 210 5.52 16.52 -2.37
C ARG A 210 6.53 17.61 -2.73
N ARG A 211 7.76 17.26 -3.08
CA ARG A 211 8.78 18.22 -3.55
C ARG A 211 8.39 18.84 -4.89
N ILE A 212 7.82 18.06 -5.81
CA ILE A 212 7.34 18.56 -7.10
C ILE A 212 6.15 19.51 -6.90
N VAL A 213 5.18 19.15 -6.05
CA VAL A 213 4.06 20.03 -5.72
C VAL A 213 4.55 21.33 -5.09
N GLN A 214 5.47 21.27 -4.15
CA GLN A 214 6.09 22.48 -3.56
C GLN A 214 6.78 23.36 -4.64
N ALA A 215 7.51 22.76 -5.57
CA ALA A 215 8.18 23.48 -6.64
C ALA A 215 7.21 24.09 -7.67
N SER A 216 6.05 23.46 -7.89
CA SER A 216 5.01 23.98 -8.81
C SER A 216 4.30 25.23 -8.29
N GLY A 217 4.37 25.51 -6.98
CA GLY A 217 3.62 26.57 -6.32
C GLY A 217 2.12 26.31 -6.12
N LEU A 218 1.62 25.13 -6.55
CA LEU A 218 0.22 24.73 -6.35
C LEU A 218 -0.05 24.39 -4.88
N LYS A 219 -1.29 24.65 -4.46
CA LYS A 219 -1.82 24.25 -3.14
C LYS A 219 -2.61 22.96 -3.28
N TRP A 220 -2.78 22.22 -2.19
CA TRP A 220 -3.60 21.00 -2.17
C TRP A 220 -5.07 21.25 -2.56
N THR A 221 -5.56 22.47 -2.38
CA THR A 221 -6.93 22.89 -2.73
C THR A 221 -7.12 23.35 -4.17
N ASP A 222 -6.03 23.54 -4.91
CA ASP A 222 -6.11 23.95 -6.32
C ASP A 222 -6.58 22.77 -7.18
N PRO A 223 -7.21 23.02 -8.34
CA PRO A 223 -7.56 21.97 -9.29
C PRO A 223 -6.30 21.19 -9.73
N ALA A 224 -6.39 19.86 -9.77
CA ALA A 224 -5.28 19.02 -10.22
C ALA A 224 -5.09 19.19 -11.74
N PRO A 225 -3.89 19.56 -12.24
CA PRO A 225 -3.67 19.75 -13.69
C PRO A 225 -3.90 18.50 -14.53
N PHE A 226 -3.86 17.33 -13.92
CA PHE A 226 -4.07 16.01 -14.55
C PHE A 226 -5.45 15.40 -14.25
N ALA A 227 -6.26 16.04 -13.40
CA ALA A 227 -7.62 15.63 -13.04
C ALA A 227 -8.43 16.88 -12.60
N PRO A 228 -8.87 17.75 -13.56
CA PRO A 228 -9.41 19.08 -13.25
C PRO A 228 -10.68 19.09 -12.40
N ASP A 229 -11.40 17.97 -12.33
CA ASP A 229 -12.62 17.81 -11.53
C ASP A 229 -12.34 17.51 -10.05
N GLN A 230 -11.07 17.39 -9.68
CA GLN A 230 -10.60 17.10 -8.32
C GLN A 230 -9.60 18.15 -7.87
N THR A 231 -9.52 18.39 -6.56
CA THR A 231 -8.39 19.13 -6.01
C THR A 231 -7.10 18.29 -6.12
N LEU A 232 -5.97 18.98 -6.12
CA LEU A 232 -4.65 18.31 -6.18
C LEU A 232 -4.49 17.30 -5.04
N GLY A 233 -4.94 17.67 -3.83
CA GLY A 233 -4.96 16.77 -2.68
C GLY A 233 -5.80 15.52 -2.93
N GLN A 234 -7.06 15.68 -3.37
CA GLN A 234 -7.94 14.55 -3.67
C GLN A 234 -7.36 13.61 -4.74
N ALA A 235 -6.88 14.17 -5.85
CA ALA A 235 -6.32 13.38 -6.94
C ALA A 235 -5.08 12.58 -6.52
N LEU A 236 -4.19 13.16 -5.70
CA LEU A 236 -3.00 12.48 -5.18
C LEU A 236 -3.30 11.51 -4.03
N MET A 237 -4.44 11.67 -3.36
CA MET A 237 -4.90 10.77 -2.30
C MET A 237 -5.67 9.55 -2.81
N THR A 238 -5.86 9.40 -4.13
CA THR A 238 -6.42 8.16 -4.70
C THR A 238 -5.69 6.95 -4.13
N PRO A 239 -6.41 5.98 -3.52
CA PRO A 239 -5.78 4.86 -2.82
C PRO A 239 -5.13 3.86 -3.78
N THR A 240 -4.19 3.11 -3.26
CA THR A 240 -3.55 1.98 -3.94
C THR A 240 -4.60 0.93 -4.32
N ARG A 241 -4.56 0.45 -5.57
CA ARG A 241 -5.45 -0.62 -6.03
C ARG A 241 -5.11 -1.94 -5.34
N ILE A 242 -6.13 -2.65 -4.90
CA ILE A 242 -6.03 -4.00 -4.33
C ILE A 242 -6.27 -5.02 -5.46
N TYR A 243 -5.27 -5.84 -5.76
CA TYR A 243 -5.30 -6.82 -6.86
C TYR A 243 -5.65 -8.24 -6.39
N VAL A 244 -5.95 -8.44 -5.11
CA VAL A 244 -6.08 -9.76 -4.49
C VAL A 244 -7.06 -10.67 -5.24
N ARG A 245 -8.27 -10.19 -5.55
CA ARG A 245 -9.32 -11.01 -6.17
C ARG A 245 -8.94 -11.48 -7.57
N SER A 246 -8.43 -10.58 -8.38
CA SER A 246 -8.00 -10.87 -9.76
C SER A 246 -6.79 -11.80 -9.78
N MET A 247 -5.83 -11.58 -8.90
CA MET A 247 -4.65 -12.42 -8.77
C MET A 247 -4.98 -13.85 -8.30
N LEU A 248 -5.84 -13.99 -7.31
CA LEU A 248 -6.33 -15.30 -6.86
C LEU A 248 -7.14 -16.02 -7.95
N ALA A 249 -7.95 -15.30 -8.74
CA ALA A 249 -8.67 -15.87 -9.86
C ALA A 249 -7.70 -16.41 -10.92
N LEU A 250 -6.69 -15.62 -11.30
CA LEU A 250 -5.66 -16.03 -12.26
C LEU A 250 -4.85 -17.23 -11.76
N HIS A 251 -4.49 -17.22 -10.46
CA HIS A 251 -3.75 -18.32 -9.83
C HIS A 251 -4.55 -19.63 -9.80
N ARG A 252 -5.83 -19.56 -9.42
CA ARG A 252 -6.77 -20.72 -9.43
C ARG A 252 -7.00 -21.27 -10.83
N ALA A 253 -6.92 -20.44 -11.86
CA ALA A 253 -6.99 -20.86 -13.25
C ALA A 253 -5.72 -21.59 -13.74
N GLY A 254 -4.66 -21.65 -12.93
CA GLY A 254 -3.39 -22.30 -13.28
C GLY A 254 -2.56 -21.56 -14.34
N LEU A 255 -2.85 -20.29 -14.58
CA LEU A 255 -2.22 -19.48 -15.62
C LEU A 255 -1.06 -18.63 -15.10
N LEU A 256 -1.02 -18.34 -13.79
CA LEU A 256 -0.04 -17.48 -13.14
C LEU A 256 1.22 -18.26 -12.80
N LYS A 257 2.38 -17.78 -13.26
CA LYS A 257 3.70 -18.34 -12.94
C LYS A 257 4.48 -17.52 -11.94
N ALA A 258 4.42 -16.19 -12.06
CA ALA A 258 5.04 -15.25 -11.12
C ALA A 258 4.28 -13.93 -11.14
N ALA A 259 4.42 -13.16 -10.09
CA ALA A 259 3.84 -11.82 -9.96
C ALA A 259 4.76 -10.90 -9.18
N ALA A 260 4.76 -9.62 -9.55
CA ALA A 260 5.48 -8.57 -8.84
C ALA A 260 4.54 -7.37 -8.58
N HIS A 261 4.39 -7.00 -7.33
CA HIS A 261 3.76 -5.75 -6.93
C HIS A 261 4.72 -4.59 -7.22
N ILE A 262 4.30 -3.63 -8.04
CA ILE A 262 5.18 -2.56 -8.50
C ILE A 262 5.11 -1.38 -7.52
N THR A 263 6.07 -1.35 -6.62
CA THR A 263 6.25 -0.36 -5.55
C THR A 263 7.50 0.49 -5.79
N GLY A 264 8.14 0.98 -4.74
CA GLY A 264 9.44 1.65 -4.83
C GLY A 264 10.48 0.76 -5.52
N GLY A 265 11.24 1.32 -6.43
CA GLY A 265 12.09 0.59 -7.38
C GLY A 265 11.46 0.42 -8.77
N GLY A 266 10.13 0.60 -8.90
CA GLY A 266 9.38 0.51 -10.15
C GLY A 266 9.51 -0.86 -10.83
N LEU A 267 9.17 -0.94 -12.11
CA LEU A 267 9.32 -2.17 -12.89
C LEU A 267 10.76 -2.73 -12.87
N PRO A 268 11.82 -1.89 -13.05
CA PRO A 268 13.19 -2.38 -13.03
C PRO A 268 13.66 -3.00 -11.73
N GLY A 269 13.13 -2.53 -10.59
CA GLY A 269 13.55 -2.99 -9.26
C GLY A 269 12.71 -4.14 -8.70
N ASN A 270 11.44 -4.27 -9.11
CA ASN A 270 10.52 -5.26 -8.53
C ASN A 270 10.41 -6.53 -9.36
N LEU A 271 10.33 -6.43 -10.68
CA LEU A 271 10.14 -7.62 -11.53
C LEU A 271 11.30 -8.62 -11.47
N PRO A 272 12.60 -8.21 -11.38
CA PRO A 272 13.69 -9.19 -11.24
C PRO A 272 13.60 -10.04 -9.97
N ARG A 273 12.94 -9.56 -8.91
CA ARG A 273 12.83 -10.29 -7.63
C ARG A 273 12.07 -11.61 -7.74
N VAL A 274 11.29 -11.78 -8.78
CA VAL A 274 10.44 -12.96 -9.00
C VAL A 274 10.90 -13.80 -10.20
N LEU A 275 11.99 -13.39 -10.87
CA LEU A 275 12.59 -14.13 -11.98
C LEU A 275 13.81 -14.93 -11.49
N PRO A 276 14.02 -16.15 -11.97
CA PRO A 276 15.27 -16.87 -11.72
C PRO A 276 16.43 -16.29 -12.53
N ASP A 277 17.66 -16.53 -12.07
CA ASP A 277 18.85 -16.25 -12.86
C ASP A 277 18.80 -16.97 -14.23
N GLY A 278 19.41 -16.36 -15.22
CA GLY A 278 19.36 -16.86 -16.60
C GLY A 278 18.14 -16.34 -17.41
N PHE A 279 17.35 -15.43 -16.84
CA PHE A 279 16.22 -14.80 -17.54
C PHE A 279 16.23 -13.28 -17.45
N SER A 280 15.67 -12.64 -18.46
CA SER A 280 15.42 -11.21 -18.51
C SER A 280 13.97 -10.93 -18.93
N ALA A 281 13.34 -9.97 -18.28
CA ALA A 281 12.08 -9.40 -18.75
C ALA A 281 12.37 -8.34 -19.82
N ASN A 282 11.90 -8.56 -21.04
CA ASN A 282 11.99 -7.57 -22.11
C ASN A 282 10.63 -6.86 -22.24
N LEU A 283 10.57 -5.61 -21.73
CA LEU A 283 9.33 -4.82 -21.69
C LEU A 283 9.27 -3.86 -22.88
N THR A 284 8.13 -3.86 -23.55
CA THR A 284 7.78 -2.90 -24.60
C THR A 284 6.96 -1.79 -23.98
N THR A 285 7.17 -0.56 -24.42
CA THR A 285 6.35 0.59 -24.02
C THR A 285 5.06 0.62 -24.84
N GLY A 286 3.97 1.12 -24.25
CA GLY A 286 2.69 1.27 -24.96
C GLY A 286 1.46 0.97 -24.09
N TRP A 287 1.65 0.66 -22.78
CA TRP A 287 0.53 0.57 -21.87
C TRP A 287 -0.01 1.96 -21.51
N PRO A 288 -1.31 2.09 -21.22
CA PRO A 288 -1.92 3.32 -20.77
C PRO A 288 -1.29 3.81 -19.46
N MET A 289 -0.90 5.07 -19.43
CA MET A 289 -0.27 5.68 -18.27
C MET A 289 -1.16 6.80 -17.73
N PRO A 290 -1.53 6.78 -16.43
CA PRO A 290 -2.25 7.87 -15.79
C PRO A 290 -1.54 9.23 -15.99
N ALA A 291 -2.33 10.27 -16.29
CA ALA A 291 -1.82 11.59 -16.64
C ALA A 291 -0.96 12.24 -15.55
N VAL A 292 -1.12 11.80 -14.29
CA VAL A 292 -0.32 12.25 -13.14
C VAL A 292 1.17 12.06 -13.38
N PHE A 293 1.60 10.96 -14.02
CA PHE A 293 3.03 10.67 -14.24
C PHE A 293 3.65 11.64 -15.24
N GLY A 294 2.94 11.96 -16.34
CA GLY A 294 3.38 12.99 -17.29
C GLY A 294 3.48 14.37 -16.62
N TRP A 295 2.51 14.72 -15.78
CA TRP A 295 2.56 15.96 -15.02
C TRP A 295 3.75 15.99 -14.04
N LEU A 296 3.99 14.93 -13.28
CA LEU A 296 5.12 14.82 -12.36
C LEU A 296 6.46 14.96 -13.09
N ALA A 297 6.63 14.26 -14.22
CA ALA A 297 7.85 14.29 -15.01
C ALA A 297 8.14 15.72 -15.51
N ARG A 298 7.17 16.38 -16.16
CA ARG A 298 7.35 17.73 -16.71
C ARG A 298 7.53 18.79 -15.62
N THR A 299 6.69 18.77 -14.59
CA THR A 299 6.72 19.79 -13.53
C THR A 299 7.97 19.66 -12.66
N GLY A 300 8.42 18.42 -12.40
CA GLY A 300 9.61 18.15 -11.60
C GLY A 300 10.91 18.12 -12.40
N GLY A 301 10.85 18.16 -13.74
CA GLY A 301 12.02 17.93 -14.59
C GLY A 301 12.65 16.55 -14.34
N VAL A 302 11.81 15.53 -14.01
CA VAL A 302 12.30 14.21 -13.63
C VAL A 302 12.58 13.41 -14.88
N GLU A 303 13.81 12.91 -14.99
CA GLU A 303 14.24 12.06 -16.10
C GLU A 303 13.43 10.76 -16.18
N ALA A 304 13.17 10.28 -17.39
CA ALA A 304 12.32 9.11 -17.63
C ALA A 304 12.82 7.85 -16.92
N ALA A 305 14.14 7.65 -16.83
CA ALA A 305 14.73 6.53 -16.09
C ALA A 305 14.44 6.61 -14.60
N GLU A 306 14.47 7.81 -14.02
CA GLU A 306 14.15 8.03 -12.61
C GLU A 306 12.64 7.85 -12.36
N MET A 307 11.77 8.31 -13.28
CA MET A 307 10.33 8.02 -13.20
C MET A 307 10.06 6.52 -13.11
N LEU A 308 10.68 5.72 -14.00
CA LEU A 308 10.55 4.25 -14.01
C LEU A 308 11.13 3.57 -12.76
N ARG A 309 12.09 4.22 -12.08
CA ARG A 309 12.70 3.72 -10.84
C ARG A 309 11.91 4.05 -9.59
N VAL A 310 11.25 5.20 -9.57
CA VAL A 310 10.53 5.69 -8.38
C VAL A 310 9.07 5.26 -8.37
N PHE A 311 8.43 5.22 -9.55
CA PHE A 311 6.99 5.08 -9.70
C PHE A 311 6.60 3.81 -10.45
N ASN A 312 5.33 3.40 -10.26
CA ASN A 312 4.72 2.30 -11.01
C ASN A 312 4.46 2.63 -12.49
N CYS A 313 4.42 3.92 -12.84
CA CYS A 313 4.23 4.44 -14.19
C CYS A 313 3.08 3.78 -14.97
N GLY A 314 1.96 3.51 -14.29
CA GLY A 314 0.76 2.95 -14.91
C GLY A 314 0.60 1.44 -14.77
N VAL A 315 1.61 0.73 -14.25
CA VAL A 315 1.55 -0.72 -13.99
C VAL A 315 1.69 -0.97 -12.50
N GLY A 316 0.60 -1.28 -11.81
CA GLY A 316 0.64 -1.54 -10.37
C GLY A 316 0.97 -2.99 -10.01
N MET A 317 0.66 -3.92 -10.91
CA MET A 317 0.99 -5.33 -10.77
C MET A 317 1.50 -5.88 -12.12
N ALA A 318 2.63 -6.58 -12.12
CA ALA A 318 3.13 -7.29 -13.28
C ALA A 318 3.04 -8.80 -13.05
N VAL A 319 2.52 -9.55 -14.03
CA VAL A 319 2.35 -11.00 -13.93
C VAL A 319 3.01 -11.71 -15.09
N VAL A 320 3.67 -12.84 -14.82
CA VAL A 320 4.23 -13.76 -15.81
C VAL A 320 3.24 -14.91 -15.99
N VAL A 321 2.83 -15.14 -17.23
CA VAL A 321 1.79 -16.11 -17.57
C VAL A 321 2.19 -17.01 -18.72
N SER A 322 1.66 -18.25 -18.73
CA SER A 322 1.91 -19.22 -19.78
C SER A 322 1.06 -18.99 -21.04
N ASP A 323 -0.18 -18.50 -20.88
CA ASP A 323 -1.13 -18.20 -21.95
C ASP A 323 -1.69 -16.78 -21.72
N ALA A 324 -1.19 -15.84 -22.54
CA ALA A 324 -1.55 -14.43 -22.40
C ALA A 324 -3.04 -14.17 -22.66
N GLU A 325 -3.61 -14.82 -23.69
CA GLU A 325 -5.00 -14.58 -24.09
C GLU A 325 -5.99 -15.12 -23.07
N ALA A 326 -5.71 -16.32 -22.52
CA ALA A 326 -6.53 -16.87 -21.44
C ALA A 326 -6.40 -16.03 -20.16
N ALA A 327 -5.20 -15.59 -19.83
CA ALA A 327 -4.93 -14.78 -18.65
C ALA A 327 -5.61 -13.40 -18.73
N ILE A 328 -5.57 -12.73 -19.89
CA ILE A 328 -6.24 -11.45 -20.12
C ILE A 328 -7.74 -11.60 -19.88
N ARG A 329 -8.39 -12.64 -20.44
CA ARG A 329 -9.83 -12.86 -20.21
C ARG A 329 -10.18 -13.01 -18.74
N VAL A 330 -9.42 -13.84 -17.99
CA VAL A 330 -9.66 -14.03 -16.55
C VAL A 330 -9.51 -12.73 -15.77
N LEU A 331 -8.50 -11.93 -16.09
CA LEU A 331 -8.23 -10.67 -15.41
C LEU A 331 -9.26 -9.59 -15.76
N GLU A 332 -9.67 -9.48 -17.03
CA GLU A 332 -10.72 -8.54 -17.46
C GLU A 332 -12.09 -8.90 -16.88
N GLU A 333 -12.45 -10.19 -16.81
CA GLU A 333 -13.64 -10.65 -16.10
C GLU A 333 -13.62 -10.33 -14.61
N ALA A 334 -12.43 -10.28 -14.00
CA ALA A 334 -12.23 -9.84 -12.62
C ALA A 334 -12.20 -8.31 -12.45
N GLY A 335 -12.35 -7.53 -13.55
CA GLY A 335 -12.42 -6.06 -13.52
C GLY A 335 -11.08 -5.35 -13.67
N GLU A 336 -10.04 -6.02 -14.17
CA GLU A 336 -8.74 -5.39 -14.42
C GLU A 336 -8.66 -4.79 -15.83
N THR A 337 -7.90 -3.69 -15.94
CA THR A 337 -7.41 -3.21 -17.23
C THR A 337 -6.02 -3.79 -17.45
N VAL A 338 -5.89 -4.60 -18.48
CA VAL A 338 -4.69 -5.42 -18.72
C VAL A 338 -4.00 -5.00 -20.01
N SER A 339 -2.67 -4.95 -19.99
CA SER A 339 -1.84 -4.73 -21.16
C SER A 339 -0.78 -5.81 -21.24
N ARG A 340 -0.53 -6.35 -22.45
CA ARG A 340 0.67 -7.14 -22.69
C ARG A 340 1.87 -6.20 -22.76
N ILE A 341 2.74 -6.25 -21.74
CA ILE A 341 3.86 -5.32 -21.61
C ILE A 341 5.21 -5.90 -21.98
N GLY A 342 5.28 -7.20 -22.25
CA GLY A 342 6.55 -7.82 -22.66
C GLY A 342 6.52 -9.33 -22.66
N MET A 343 7.73 -9.90 -22.63
CA MET A 343 7.95 -11.34 -22.55
C MET A 343 9.24 -11.66 -21.79
N ILE A 344 9.34 -12.89 -21.35
CA ILE A 344 10.56 -13.47 -20.76
C ILE A 344 11.49 -13.94 -21.86
N GLU A 345 12.76 -13.55 -21.77
CA GLU A 345 13.84 -14.00 -22.66
C GLU A 345 14.91 -14.72 -21.86
N ALA A 346 15.56 -15.71 -22.48
CA ALA A 346 16.78 -16.29 -21.92
C ALA A 346 17.89 -15.23 -21.93
N ALA A 347 18.65 -15.15 -20.83
CA ALA A 347 19.75 -14.23 -20.67
C ALA A 347 20.90 -14.93 -19.93
N GLU A 348 22.06 -14.31 -19.87
CA GLU A 348 23.15 -14.77 -19.02
C GLU A 348 23.22 -13.94 -17.73
N GLY A 349 23.58 -14.58 -16.62
CA GLY A 349 23.78 -13.93 -15.33
C GLY A 349 22.50 -13.68 -14.54
N PRO A 350 22.49 -12.69 -13.63
CA PRO A 350 21.37 -12.39 -12.74
C PRO A 350 20.12 -11.96 -13.50
N ALA A 351 18.96 -12.21 -12.90
CA ALA A 351 17.68 -11.73 -13.40
C ALA A 351 17.69 -10.22 -13.65
N SER A 352 17.12 -9.78 -14.78
CA SER A 352 17.17 -8.38 -15.19
C SER A 352 15.90 -7.93 -15.93
N VAL A 353 15.74 -6.62 -16.07
CA VAL A 353 14.64 -6.00 -16.83
C VAL A 353 15.23 -5.04 -17.86
N ARG A 354 14.76 -5.16 -19.10
CA ARG A 354 14.97 -4.16 -20.14
C ARG A 354 13.65 -3.45 -20.38
N VAL A 355 13.64 -2.15 -20.15
CA VAL A 355 12.49 -1.29 -20.41
C VAL A 355 12.98 0.03 -21.00
N ALA A 356 12.41 0.43 -22.12
CA ALA A 356 12.64 1.75 -22.68
C ALA A 356 11.61 2.72 -22.10
N PRO A 357 12.00 3.98 -21.80
CA PRO A 357 11.03 5.01 -21.41
C PRO A 357 10.00 5.22 -22.54
N PRO A 358 8.71 5.40 -22.23
CA PRO A 358 7.71 5.71 -23.24
C PRO A 358 8.06 6.98 -24.01
N ALA A 359 7.87 6.96 -25.32
CA ALA A 359 8.05 8.15 -26.15
C ALA A 359 7.05 9.24 -25.74
N GLY A 360 7.52 10.49 -25.62
CA GLY A 360 6.66 11.64 -25.37
C GLY A 360 6.34 11.94 -23.90
N TRP A 361 6.95 11.26 -22.93
CA TRP A 361 6.76 11.61 -21.51
C TRP A 361 7.17 13.03 -21.16
N LEU A 362 8.20 13.52 -21.83
CA LEU A 362 8.80 14.83 -21.59
C LEU A 362 8.40 15.86 -22.65
N ALA A 363 7.54 15.47 -23.60
CA ALA A 363 7.05 16.36 -24.65
C ALA A 363 5.86 17.23 -24.21
#